data_ccd3b04af0ab18e04fd9feea0095dec7
#
_entry.id   ccd3b04af0ab18e04fd9feea0095dec7
#
_cell.length_a   1.000
_cell.length_b   1.000
_cell.length_c   1.000
_cell.angle_alpha   90.00
_cell.angle_beta   90.00
_cell.angle_gamma   90.00
#
_symmetry.space_group_name_H-M   'P 1'
#
loop_
_entity.id
_entity.type
_entity.pdbx_description
1 polymer ?
#
loop_
_entity_poly.entity_id
_entity_poly.type
_entity_poly.pdbx_seq_one_letter_code
_entity_poly.pdbx_strand_id
1 'polypeptide(L)'
;MTLCFSAKYRSVSRYAMVLLATCAALSASVGHAQTLRVALAEDPDVLDPTVARSFVGRIVFASLCDKLVDIDEKLTIVPQLATSWVWAPDNKALILKLRKGVTFHDGEKFDAAAVKFNIERHKTMAGSNRRGELSPVTTVDVLDDMTVRLNLSQPFAPLLAVLADRAGMMISPKAAAAAGSNFANKPVCSGPFKFHERVAQDRIVLERYDGYWDKASIHFDKVIFLPIIDPTVRLANLRSGQFDFIERVSPSDITALKTDSRIKISRIPELGYQGLSINIGKSDQAQKNPLGKDVRVREALELALDRPGMVQVSMDGEADVGNQWVSPSNPYYAKNVPIPKRNIARAKQLLKEAGVPNPSFSLMTPTTADGQRLAQVIQAMAKEAGFDVKIQSTEFATSLNLADKGQFDAYLLNWSGRADPDGNLYSFYGCKQPLNYVGFCKPEVDALLDKSRSVREPAERLKIIEQIAAITSKEHAILYLYHRHWLWAQTKKISGMRLIPDGLLRVQGLKPN
;
A
#
# COMPACT_ATOMS: atom_id res chain seq x y z
N MET A 1 -46.46 -0.07 86.82
CA MET A 1 -45.67 -1.19 87.32
C MET A 1 -44.41 -1.27 86.52
N THR A 2 -43.34 -0.91 87.14
CA THR A 2 -41.97 -0.67 86.63
C THR A 2 -41.29 -1.95 86.30
N LEU A 3 -40.48 -2.07 85.27
CA LEU A 3 -39.24 -2.84 85.26
C LEU A 3 -38.28 -2.40 84.16
N CYS A 4 -37.10 -1.94 84.62
CA CYS A 4 -35.89 -1.68 83.86
C CYS A 4 -35.27 -2.96 83.33
N PHE A 5 -34.67 -2.90 82.11
CA PHE A 5 -33.46 -3.69 81.79
C PHE A 5 -32.48 -2.81 81.00
N SER A 6 -31.38 -2.58 81.69
CA SER A 6 -30.19 -1.87 81.17
C SER A 6 -29.14 -2.86 80.66
N ALA A 7 -28.39 -2.38 79.72
CA ALA A 7 -26.98 -2.72 79.39
C ALA A 7 -26.65 -4.09 78.80
N LYS A 8 -26.14 -4.05 77.57
CA LYS A 8 -24.85 -4.57 77.11
C LYS A 8 -24.80 -4.64 75.56
N TYR A 9 -24.40 -3.53 74.93
CA TYR A 9 -23.94 -3.57 73.54
C TYR A 9 -22.81 -2.51 73.39
N ARG A 10 -21.65 -2.86 73.91
CA ARG A 10 -20.38 -2.16 73.62
C ARG A 10 -19.28 -3.17 73.46
N SER A 11 -19.14 -3.85 72.28
CA SER A 11 -17.84 -4.44 71.89
C SER A 11 -17.81 -5.04 70.47
N VAL A 12 -18.81 -4.83 69.57
CA VAL A 12 -18.79 -5.45 68.22
C VAL A 12 -18.35 -4.45 67.12
N SER A 13 -18.19 -3.13 67.46
CA SER A 13 -17.94 -2.09 66.47
C SER A 13 -16.48 -1.93 66.02
N ARG A 14 -15.50 -2.52 66.64
CA ARG A 14 -14.08 -2.31 66.27
C ARG A 14 -13.53 -3.39 65.33
N TYR A 15 -14.11 -4.56 65.20
CA TYR A 15 -13.65 -5.61 64.28
C TYR A 15 -14.32 -5.51 62.89
N ALA A 16 -15.48 -4.92 62.78
CA ALA A 16 -16.17 -4.72 61.49
C ALA A 16 -15.53 -3.60 60.63
N MET A 17 -14.90 -2.59 61.25
CA MET A 17 -14.21 -1.50 60.48
C MET A 17 -12.83 -1.92 59.96
N VAL A 18 -12.16 -2.88 60.52
CA VAL A 18 -10.86 -3.38 60.05
C VAL A 18 -11.04 -4.34 58.85
N LEU A 19 -12.11 -5.08 58.77
CA LEU A 19 -12.41 -5.94 57.61
C LEU A 19 -12.91 -5.20 56.37
N LEU A 20 -13.54 -4.03 56.52
CA LEU A 20 -13.92 -3.18 55.37
C LEU A 20 -12.74 -2.37 54.79
N ALA A 21 -11.73 -2.04 55.58
CA ALA A 21 -10.54 -1.33 55.13
C ALA A 21 -9.55 -2.23 54.35
N THR A 22 -9.55 -3.55 54.57
CA THR A 22 -8.70 -4.52 53.86
C THR A 22 -9.32 -4.98 52.51
N CYS A 23 -10.63 -4.88 52.31
CA CYS A 23 -11.23 -5.13 50.99
C CYS A 23 -11.10 -3.98 49.98
N ALA A 24 -10.85 -2.76 50.45
CA ALA A 24 -10.69 -1.60 49.57
C ALA A 24 -9.27 -1.49 48.94
N ALA A 25 -8.28 -2.27 49.43
CA ALA A 25 -6.90 -2.20 48.93
C ALA A 25 -6.58 -3.26 47.86
N LEU A 26 -7.53 -4.09 47.45
CA LEU A 26 -7.39 -5.06 46.37
C LEU A 26 -8.27 -4.73 45.17
N SER A 27 -8.54 -3.45 44.94
CA SER A 27 -8.89 -2.96 43.59
C SER A 27 -7.59 -3.01 42.76
N ALA A 28 -7.13 -4.22 42.46
CA ALA A 28 -6.21 -4.42 41.36
C ALA A 28 -6.88 -3.76 40.16
N SER A 29 -6.32 -2.63 39.72
CA SER A 29 -6.69 -2.02 38.46
C SER A 29 -6.61 -3.15 37.41
N VAL A 30 -7.74 -3.73 37.09
CA VAL A 30 -7.89 -4.54 35.89
C VAL A 30 -7.54 -3.59 34.78
N GLY A 31 -6.26 -3.58 34.41
CA GLY A 31 -5.77 -2.82 33.28
C GLY A 31 -6.65 -3.23 32.12
N HIS A 32 -7.55 -2.37 31.68
CA HIS A 32 -8.36 -2.62 30.48
C HIS A 32 -7.36 -2.82 29.36
N ALA A 33 -7.34 -4.01 28.77
CA ALA A 33 -6.48 -4.32 27.62
C ALA A 33 -6.66 -3.22 26.57
N GLN A 34 -5.60 -2.46 26.32
CA GLN A 34 -5.65 -1.31 25.41
C GLN A 34 -5.78 -1.83 23.98
N THR A 35 -6.96 -1.67 23.41
CA THR A 35 -7.29 -2.12 22.06
C THR A 35 -7.26 -0.97 21.09
N LEU A 36 -6.51 -1.12 20.01
CA LEU A 36 -6.50 -0.20 18.86
C LEU A 36 -7.47 -0.73 17.80
N ARG A 37 -8.45 0.08 17.39
CA ARG A 37 -9.45 -0.27 16.38
C ARG A 37 -9.23 0.55 15.12
N VAL A 38 -8.93 -0.14 14.02
CA VAL A 38 -8.57 0.47 12.74
C VAL A 38 -9.58 0.05 11.68
N ALA A 39 -10.34 0.99 11.13
CA ALA A 39 -11.23 0.69 10.01
C ALA A 39 -10.48 0.78 8.69
N LEU A 40 -10.59 -0.28 7.90
CA LEU A 40 -10.04 -0.41 6.55
C LEU A 40 -11.13 -0.21 5.50
N ALA A 41 -10.77 0.32 4.32
CA ALA A 41 -11.73 0.55 3.24
C ALA A 41 -12.15 -0.73 2.50
N GLU A 42 -11.43 -1.83 2.68
CA GLU A 42 -11.72 -3.13 2.09
C GLU A 42 -11.16 -4.27 2.95
N ASP A 43 -11.61 -5.52 2.74
CA ASP A 43 -11.02 -6.68 3.39
C ASP A 43 -9.73 -7.10 2.65
N PRO A 44 -8.64 -7.41 3.36
CA PRO A 44 -7.44 -8.01 2.74
C PRO A 44 -7.76 -9.28 1.96
N ASP A 45 -7.17 -9.41 0.77
CA ASP A 45 -7.33 -10.60 -0.07
C ASP A 45 -6.85 -11.87 0.64
N VAL A 46 -5.61 -11.86 1.14
CA VAL A 46 -5.01 -13.03 1.81
C VAL A 46 -3.93 -12.58 2.80
N LEU A 47 -3.75 -13.32 3.90
CA LEU A 47 -2.75 -13.02 4.93
C LEU A 47 -1.45 -13.84 4.77
N ASP A 48 -0.91 -13.89 3.56
CA ASP A 48 0.41 -14.43 3.23
C ASP A 48 1.16 -13.41 2.36
N PRO A 49 2.28 -12.82 2.81
CA PRO A 49 2.99 -11.78 2.06
C PRO A 49 3.49 -12.25 0.69
N THR A 50 3.69 -13.57 0.49
CA THR A 50 4.15 -14.13 -0.79
C THR A 50 3.11 -14.00 -1.88
N VAL A 51 1.83 -14.20 -1.57
CA VAL A 51 0.74 -14.23 -2.57
C VAL A 51 -0.22 -13.04 -2.48
N ALA A 52 -0.16 -12.24 -1.39
CA ALA A 52 -1.05 -11.10 -1.21
C ALA A 52 -0.82 -10.00 -2.25
N ARG A 53 -1.93 -9.36 -2.68
CA ARG A 53 -1.96 -8.25 -3.66
C ARG A 53 -2.51 -6.96 -3.08
N SER A 54 -3.50 -7.03 -2.17
CA SER A 54 -4.24 -5.86 -1.69
C SER A 54 -3.36 -4.86 -0.95
N PHE A 55 -3.73 -3.57 -1.06
CA PHE A 55 -3.08 -2.51 -0.30
C PHE A 55 -3.37 -2.63 1.20
N VAL A 56 -4.63 -2.85 1.57
CA VAL A 56 -5.02 -2.98 2.99
C VAL A 56 -4.36 -4.19 3.67
N GLY A 57 -4.05 -5.25 2.90
CA GLY A 57 -3.23 -6.35 3.41
C GLY A 57 -1.84 -5.88 3.88
N ARG A 58 -1.22 -4.89 3.19
CA ARG A 58 0.05 -4.30 3.63
C ARG A 58 -0.09 -3.57 4.97
N ILE A 59 -1.22 -2.91 5.23
CA ILE A 59 -1.51 -2.25 6.52
C ILE A 59 -1.54 -3.29 7.64
N VAL A 60 -2.24 -4.42 7.43
CA VAL A 60 -2.29 -5.52 8.41
C VAL A 60 -0.89 -6.13 8.62
N PHE A 61 -0.15 -6.37 7.52
CA PHE A 61 1.21 -6.92 7.62
C PHE A 61 2.18 -6.00 8.35
N ALA A 62 2.02 -4.68 8.28
CA ALA A 62 2.89 -3.75 9.02
C ALA A 62 2.82 -3.96 10.56
N SER A 63 1.71 -4.54 11.06
CA SER A 63 1.57 -4.96 12.46
C SER A 63 1.98 -6.42 12.70
N LEU A 64 1.88 -7.27 11.68
CA LEU A 64 2.03 -8.72 11.81
C LEU A 64 3.45 -9.21 11.47
N CYS A 65 4.09 -8.65 10.44
CA CYS A 65 5.34 -9.15 9.88
C CYS A 65 6.38 -8.04 9.75
N ASP A 66 7.50 -8.16 10.45
CA ASP A 66 8.66 -7.32 10.19
C ASP A 66 9.32 -7.66 8.84
N LYS A 67 10.00 -6.66 8.28
CA LYS A 67 10.75 -6.74 7.03
C LYS A 67 12.26 -6.75 7.30
N LEU A 68 13.04 -7.12 6.30
CA LEU A 68 14.51 -7.01 6.41
C LEU A 68 14.94 -5.56 6.61
N VAL A 69 14.37 -4.64 5.86
CA VAL A 69 14.56 -3.19 6.02
C VAL A 69 13.21 -2.48 5.91
N ASP A 70 13.13 -1.23 6.37
CA ASP A 70 11.94 -0.38 6.21
C ASP A 70 12.33 0.95 5.56
N ILE A 71 11.38 1.87 5.42
CA ILE A 71 11.57 3.24 4.96
C ILE A 71 11.13 4.24 6.02
N ASP A 72 11.74 5.41 6.03
CA ASP A 72 11.33 6.56 6.83
C ASP A 72 10.42 7.52 6.05
N GLU A 73 10.06 8.64 6.68
CA GLU A 73 9.19 9.68 6.11
C GLU A 73 9.79 10.37 4.87
N LYS A 74 11.11 10.23 4.68
CA LYS A 74 11.86 10.76 3.52
C LYS A 74 12.15 9.68 2.47
N LEU A 75 11.56 8.49 2.62
CA LEU A 75 11.81 7.31 1.78
C LEU A 75 13.25 6.77 1.86
N THR A 76 13.99 7.14 2.91
CA THR A 76 15.32 6.57 3.17
C THR A 76 15.17 5.15 3.71
N ILE A 77 15.98 4.23 3.20
CA ILE A 77 16.02 2.86 3.73
C ILE A 77 16.58 2.88 5.15
N VAL A 78 15.84 2.30 6.09
CA VAL A 78 16.20 2.20 7.50
C VAL A 78 16.27 0.75 7.98
N PRO A 79 17.11 0.43 8.99
CA PRO A 79 17.21 -0.90 9.55
C PRO A 79 15.88 -1.38 10.16
N GLN A 80 15.57 -2.69 9.99
CA GLN A 80 14.53 -3.40 10.74
C GLN A 80 15.07 -4.75 11.21
N LEU A 81 14.80 -5.88 10.52
CA LEU A 81 15.41 -7.19 10.84
C LEU A 81 16.87 -7.28 10.40
N ALA A 82 17.27 -6.57 9.34
CA ALA A 82 18.67 -6.31 9.03
C ALA A 82 19.11 -5.01 9.71
N THR A 83 20.22 -5.05 10.44
CA THR A 83 20.77 -3.91 11.18
C THR A 83 21.73 -3.07 10.34
N SER A 84 22.34 -3.68 9.33
CA SER A 84 23.21 -3.02 8.36
C SER A 84 23.36 -3.86 7.10
N TRP A 85 23.87 -3.24 6.03
CA TRP A 85 24.11 -3.90 4.75
C TRP A 85 25.29 -3.31 4.01
N VAL A 86 25.92 -4.15 3.18
CA VAL A 86 27.03 -3.76 2.33
C VAL A 86 26.86 -4.40 0.95
N TRP A 87 27.04 -3.61 -0.09
CA TRP A 87 27.10 -4.11 -1.46
C TRP A 87 28.51 -4.63 -1.77
N ALA A 88 28.59 -5.73 -2.50
CA ALA A 88 29.85 -6.17 -3.09
C ALA A 88 30.39 -5.12 -4.08
N PRO A 89 31.73 -5.07 -4.32
CA PRO A 89 32.31 -4.03 -5.19
C PRO A 89 31.75 -4.00 -6.62
N ASP A 90 31.34 -5.15 -7.15
CA ASP A 90 30.72 -5.31 -8.48
C ASP A 90 29.21 -5.06 -8.49
N ASN A 91 28.62 -4.71 -7.33
CA ASN A 91 27.19 -4.56 -7.12
C ASN A 91 26.34 -5.81 -7.45
N LYS A 92 26.95 -6.99 -7.55
CA LYS A 92 26.27 -8.27 -7.82
C LYS A 92 26.01 -9.10 -6.56
N ALA A 93 26.21 -8.54 -5.39
CA ALA A 93 25.74 -9.13 -4.14
C ALA A 93 25.42 -8.05 -3.09
N LEU A 94 24.41 -8.36 -2.26
CA LEU A 94 24.05 -7.59 -1.08
C LEU A 94 24.26 -8.47 0.15
N ILE A 95 25.10 -8.03 1.08
CA ILE A 95 25.38 -8.72 2.35
C ILE A 95 24.58 -7.99 3.45
N LEU A 96 23.74 -8.73 4.17
CA LEU A 96 22.92 -8.21 5.27
C LEU A 96 23.43 -8.77 6.60
N LYS A 97 23.59 -7.90 7.61
CA LYS A 97 23.79 -8.28 9.00
C LYS A 97 22.43 -8.27 9.70
N LEU A 98 22.08 -9.38 10.35
CA LEU A 98 20.76 -9.57 10.94
C LEU A 98 20.72 -9.15 12.41
N ARG A 99 19.53 -8.83 12.90
CA ARG A 99 19.24 -8.50 14.30
C ARG A 99 19.24 -9.77 15.15
N LYS A 100 20.07 -9.77 16.20
CA LYS A 100 20.13 -10.88 17.16
C LYS A 100 18.93 -10.89 18.11
N GLY A 101 18.58 -12.09 18.59
CA GLY A 101 17.55 -12.28 19.62
C GLY A 101 16.10 -12.10 19.14
N VAL A 102 15.86 -12.03 17.83
CA VAL A 102 14.51 -11.99 17.25
C VAL A 102 13.96 -13.41 17.18
N THR A 103 12.67 -13.54 17.52
CA THR A 103 11.91 -14.79 17.35
C THR A 103 10.65 -14.54 16.54
N PHE A 104 10.18 -15.57 15.85
CA PHE A 104 8.84 -15.61 15.26
C PHE A 104 7.78 -15.83 16.34
N HIS A 105 6.52 -15.60 16.01
CA HIS A 105 5.39 -15.73 16.96
C HIS A 105 5.21 -17.14 17.54
N ASP A 106 5.79 -18.17 16.90
CA ASP A 106 5.81 -19.57 17.38
C ASP A 106 7.05 -19.93 18.21
N GLY A 107 7.92 -18.94 18.48
CA GLY A 107 9.14 -19.10 19.26
C GLY A 107 10.36 -19.56 18.46
N GLU A 108 10.22 -19.87 17.16
CA GLU A 108 11.36 -20.17 16.28
C GLU A 108 12.29 -18.96 16.18
N LYS A 109 13.60 -19.22 16.08
CA LYS A 109 14.62 -18.17 15.95
C LYS A 109 14.60 -17.56 14.54
N PHE A 110 14.75 -16.25 14.47
CA PHE A 110 15.06 -15.56 13.22
C PHE A 110 16.59 -15.53 13.02
N ASP A 111 17.04 -16.11 11.92
CA ASP A 111 18.44 -16.22 11.55
C ASP A 111 18.63 -16.18 10.02
N ALA A 112 19.87 -16.36 9.54
CA ALA A 112 20.20 -16.34 8.13
C ALA A 112 19.53 -17.49 7.34
N ALA A 113 19.28 -18.63 7.97
CA ALA A 113 18.57 -19.75 7.34
C ALA A 113 17.10 -19.41 7.11
N ALA A 114 16.47 -18.72 8.08
CA ALA A 114 15.09 -18.22 7.92
C ALA A 114 14.98 -17.17 6.80
N VAL A 115 15.94 -16.27 6.65
CA VAL A 115 15.98 -15.33 5.52
C VAL A 115 16.09 -16.08 4.19
N LYS A 116 17.02 -17.05 4.09
CA LYS A 116 17.17 -17.88 2.89
C LYS A 116 15.86 -18.57 2.53
N PHE A 117 15.21 -19.23 3.49
CA PHE A 117 13.92 -19.89 3.29
C PHE A 117 12.88 -18.92 2.72
N ASN A 118 12.73 -17.72 3.30
CA ASN A 118 11.72 -16.76 2.88
C ASN A 118 11.97 -16.23 1.46
N ILE A 119 13.19 -15.85 1.14
CA ILE A 119 13.55 -15.38 -0.22
C ILE A 119 13.33 -16.50 -1.24
N GLU A 120 13.76 -17.74 -0.96
CA GLU A 120 13.53 -18.88 -1.84
C GLU A 120 12.05 -19.18 -2.01
N ARG A 121 11.27 -19.14 -0.94
CA ARG A 121 9.81 -19.30 -0.99
C ARG A 121 9.15 -18.24 -1.88
N HIS A 122 9.52 -16.98 -1.75
CA HIS A 122 9.03 -15.90 -2.60
C HIS A 122 9.35 -16.14 -4.08
N LYS A 123 10.49 -16.74 -4.40
CA LYS A 123 10.92 -17.02 -5.77
C LYS A 123 10.28 -18.26 -6.38
N THR A 124 10.00 -19.28 -5.58
CA THR A 124 9.65 -20.63 -6.10
C THR A 124 8.20 -21.03 -5.88
N MET A 125 7.55 -20.51 -4.82
CA MET A 125 6.18 -20.90 -4.48
C MET A 125 5.22 -20.62 -5.64
N ALA A 126 4.35 -21.60 -5.96
CA ALA A 126 3.28 -21.41 -6.93
C ALA A 126 2.35 -20.26 -6.52
N GLY A 127 1.96 -19.40 -7.47
CA GLY A 127 1.12 -18.24 -7.19
C GLY A 127 1.84 -17.06 -6.50
N SER A 128 3.17 -17.13 -6.30
CA SER A 128 3.92 -16.02 -5.74
C SER A 128 3.86 -14.76 -6.60
N ASN A 129 3.42 -13.66 -5.98
CA ASN A 129 3.46 -12.33 -6.58
C ASN A 129 4.79 -11.59 -6.35
N ARG A 130 5.77 -12.23 -5.66
CA ARG A 130 7.09 -11.65 -5.35
C ARG A 130 8.16 -12.13 -6.32
N ARG A 131 7.88 -13.14 -7.15
CA ARG A 131 8.85 -13.75 -8.08
C ARG A 131 9.51 -12.72 -8.99
N GLY A 132 8.73 -11.84 -9.61
CA GLY A 132 9.25 -10.78 -10.48
C GLY A 132 10.11 -9.75 -9.74
N GLU A 133 9.71 -9.40 -8.52
CA GLU A 133 10.43 -8.43 -7.68
C GLU A 133 11.83 -8.94 -7.26
N LEU A 134 11.97 -10.26 -7.07
CA LEU A 134 13.21 -10.93 -6.67
C LEU A 134 13.91 -11.65 -7.82
N SER A 135 13.47 -11.43 -9.07
CA SER A 135 14.04 -12.13 -10.23
C SER A 135 15.56 -11.97 -10.40
N PRO A 136 16.19 -10.81 -10.06
CA PRO A 136 17.64 -10.69 -10.14
C PRO A 136 18.40 -11.46 -9.05
N VAL A 137 17.76 -11.85 -7.94
CA VAL A 137 18.41 -12.66 -6.90
C VAL A 137 18.58 -14.09 -7.41
N THR A 138 19.81 -14.55 -7.57
CA THR A 138 20.13 -15.92 -8.03
C THR A 138 20.13 -16.91 -6.89
N THR A 139 20.96 -16.68 -5.89
CA THR A 139 21.13 -17.53 -4.71
C THR A 139 21.16 -16.70 -3.43
N VAL A 140 20.88 -17.38 -2.32
CA VAL A 140 21.00 -16.84 -0.96
C VAL A 140 21.96 -17.71 -0.17
N ASP A 141 23.13 -17.14 0.18
CA ASP A 141 24.15 -17.84 0.92
C ASP A 141 24.08 -17.46 2.40
N VAL A 142 24.07 -18.46 3.27
CA VAL A 142 24.23 -18.31 4.72
C VAL A 142 25.73 -18.25 5.00
N LEU A 143 26.26 -17.07 5.36
CA LEU A 143 27.67 -16.89 5.68
C LEU A 143 27.98 -17.27 7.14
N ASP A 144 27.07 -16.92 8.03
CA ASP A 144 27.01 -17.33 9.43
C ASP A 144 25.54 -17.19 9.91
N ASP A 145 25.23 -17.57 11.15
CA ASP A 145 23.87 -17.53 11.68
C ASP A 145 23.17 -16.17 11.56
N MET A 146 23.95 -15.07 11.53
CA MET A 146 23.44 -13.70 11.51
C MET A 146 23.91 -12.89 10.29
N THR A 147 24.44 -13.56 9.26
CA THR A 147 24.90 -12.90 8.04
C THR A 147 24.44 -13.67 6.81
N VAL A 148 23.71 -12.99 5.95
CA VAL A 148 23.22 -13.56 4.70
C VAL A 148 23.74 -12.75 3.51
N ARG A 149 24.06 -13.43 2.42
CA ARG A 149 24.46 -12.83 1.14
C ARG A 149 23.43 -13.15 0.07
N LEU A 150 22.85 -12.13 -0.53
CA LEU A 150 21.98 -12.24 -1.70
C LEU A 150 22.82 -12.03 -2.94
N ASN A 151 23.02 -13.06 -3.75
CA ASN A 151 23.77 -13.00 -5.02
C ASN A 151 22.82 -12.62 -6.15
N LEU A 152 23.29 -11.80 -7.08
CA LEU A 152 22.50 -11.23 -8.16
C LEU A 152 23.09 -11.63 -9.53
N SER A 153 22.21 -11.87 -10.50
CA SER A 153 22.60 -12.08 -11.90
C SER A 153 23.24 -10.84 -12.53
N GLN A 154 22.81 -9.67 -12.07
CA GLN A 154 23.28 -8.35 -12.50
C GLN A 154 23.08 -7.34 -11.37
N PRO A 155 23.74 -6.16 -11.39
CA PRO A 155 23.49 -5.11 -10.44
C PRO A 155 21.98 -4.77 -10.39
N PHE A 156 21.43 -4.62 -9.17
CA PHE A 156 19.99 -4.37 -8.97
C PHE A 156 19.78 -3.33 -7.88
N ALA A 157 19.82 -2.05 -8.26
CA ALA A 157 19.68 -0.91 -7.35
C ALA A 157 18.37 -0.92 -6.52
N PRO A 158 17.21 -1.38 -7.05
CA PRO A 158 15.95 -1.40 -6.31
C PRO A 158 15.88 -2.42 -5.16
N LEU A 159 16.85 -3.34 -5.00
CA LEU A 159 16.72 -4.49 -4.10
C LEU A 159 16.36 -4.09 -2.65
N LEU A 160 17.00 -3.06 -2.10
CA LEU A 160 16.67 -2.62 -0.73
C LEU A 160 15.23 -2.10 -0.60
N ALA A 161 14.74 -1.37 -1.60
CA ALA A 161 13.35 -0.92 -1.62
C ALA A 161 12.36 -2.08 -1.80
N VAL A 162 12.74 -3.11 -2.56
CA VAL A 162 11.98 -4.38 -2.67
C VAL A 162 11.91 -5.08 -1.31
N LEU A 163 13.02 -5.11 -0.57
CA LEU A 163 13.11 -5.72 0.77
C LEU A 163 12.45 -4.85 1.87
N ALA A 164 12.08 -3.61 1.56
CA ALA A 164 11.29 -2.75 2.43
C ALA A 164 9.77 -2.93 2.26
N ASP A 165 9.33 -3.84 1.39
CA ASP A 165 7.92 -4.22 1.20
C ASP A 165 7.74 -5.73 1.46
N ARG A 166 6.67 -6.33 0.94
CA ARG A 166 6.28 -7.74 1.20
C ARG A 166 7.36 -8.77 0.87
N ALA A 167 8.22 -8.51 -0.12
CA ALA A 167 9.35 -9.39 -0.44
C ALA A 167 10.43 -9.46 0.65
N GLY A 168 10.47 -8.48 1.54
CA GLY A 168 11.35 -8.49 2.71
C GLY A 168 10.67 -8.92 4.01
N MET A 169 9.37 -9.24 4.00
CA MET A 169 8.65 -9.71 5.18
C MET A 169 9.02 -11.15 5.49
N MET A 170 9.29 -11.43 6.77
CA MET A 170 9.76 -12.72 7.24
C MET A 170 8.67 -13.48 7.98
N ILE A 171 8.35 -14.68 7.49
CA ILE A 171 7.44 -15.64 8.12
C ILE A 171 8.22 -16.81 8.72
N SER A 172 7.63 -17.49 9.71
CA SER A 172 8.24 -18.69 10.32
C SER A 172 8.39 -19.82 9.31
N PRO A 173 9.63 -20.31 9.06
CA PRO A 173 9.84 -21.47 8.18
C PRO A 173 9.08 -22.72 8.67
N LYS A 174 9.08 -22.97 9.98
CA LYS A 174 8.38 -24.11 10.61
C LYS A 174 6.87 -24.03 10.38
N ALA A 175 6.26 -22.87 10.66
CA ALA A 175 4.82 -22.72 10.45
C ALA A 175 4.45 -22.81 8.96
N ALA A 176 5.27 -22.23 8.07
CA ALA A 176 5.03 -22.32 6.64
C ALA A 176 5.13 -23.75 6.09
N ALA A 177 6.12 -24.52 6.55
CA ALA A 177 6.28 -25.94 6.19
C ALA A 177 5.10 -26.78 6.70
N ALA A 178 4.66 -26.55 7.93
CA ALA A 178 3.54 -27.30 8.54
C ALA A 178 2.19 -26.98 7.89
N ALA A 179 1.93 -25.72 7.55
CA ALA A 179 0.65 -25.27 7.02
C ALA A 179 0.52 -25.40 5.48
N GLY A 180 1.63 -25.40 4.75
CA GLY A 180 1.65 -25.46 3.29
C GLY A 180 0.78 -24.34 2.67
N SER A 181 -0.17 -24.70 1.82
CA SER A 181 -1.11 -23.75 1.17
C SER A 181 -2.06 -23.06 2.14
N ASN A 182 -2.24 -23.58 3.36
CA ASN A 182 -3.14 -23.05 4.38
C ASN A 182 -2.47 -22.01 5.30
N PHE A 183 -1.22 -21.64 5.04
CA PHE A 183 -0.47 -20.68 5.87
C PHE A 183 -1.24 -19.36 6.10
N ALA A 184 -1.91 -18.86 5.07
CA ALA A 184 -2.67 -17.61 5.14
C ALA A 184 -3.84 -17.61 6.15
N ASN A 185 -4.33 -18.79 6.56
CA ASN A 185 -5.43 -18.92 7.52
C ASN A 185 -4.96 -18.69 8.96
N LYS A 186 -3.68 -18.95 9.24
CA LYS A 186 -3.06 -18.75 10.56
C LYS A 186 -1.59 -18.33 10.39
N PRO A 187 -1.36 -17.09 9.90
CA PRO A 187 -0.01 -16.62 9.60
C PRO A 187 0.84 -16.47 10.86
N VAL A 188 2.10 -16.85 10.77
CA VAL A 188 3.11 -16.76 11.83
C VAL A 188 4.29 -15.94 11.29
N CYS A 189 4.48 -14.75 11.84
CA CYS A 189 5.48 -13.78 11.41
C CYS A 189 6.40 -13.36 12.59
N SER A 190 7.10 -12.23 12.44
CA SER A 190 8.08 -11.69 13.39
C SER A 190 7.75 -10.29 13.90
N GLY A 191 6.57 -9.75 13.58
CA GLY A 191 6.19 -8.39 13.92
C GLY A 191 5.68 -8.21 15.36
N PRO A 192 5.26 -6.98 15.74
CA PRO A 192 4.86 -6.63 17.09
C PRO A 192 3.57 -7.30 17.58
N PHE A 193 2.73 -7.76 16.66
CA PHE A 193 1.49 -8.45 16.98
C PHE A 193 1.41 -9.78 16.27
N LYS A 194 0.89 -10.80 16.97
CA LYS A 194 0.63 -12.14 16.45
C LYS A 194 -0.83 -12.28 16.04
N PHE A 195 -1.08 -13.11 15.04
CA PHE A 195 -2.42 -13.42 14.56
C PHE A 195 -3.23 -14.17 15.66
N HIS A 196 -4.45 -13.69 15.89
CA HIS A 196 -5.42 -14.34 16.78
C HIS A 196 -6.58 -14.94 15.98
N GLU A 197 -7.34 -14.12 15.22
CA GLU A 197 -8.44 -14.60 14.39
C GLU A 197 -8.67 -13.72 13.16
N ARG A 198 -9.32 -14.29 12.16
CA ARG A 198 -9.92 -13.55 11.04
C ARG A 198 -11.33 -14.08 10.76
N VAL A 199 -12.32 -13.18 10.74
CA VAL A 199 -13.63 -13.41 10.18
C VAL A 199 -13.72 -12.55 8.91
N ALA A 200 -13.83 -13.19 7.75
CA ALA A 200 -13.81 -12.50 6.47
C ALA A 200 -14.91 -11.44 6.40
N GLN A 201 -14.58 -10.25 5.89
CA GLN A 201 -15.46 -9.08 5.79
C GLN A 201 -15.99 -8.52 7.13
N ASP A 202 -15.54 -9.02 8.26
CA ASP A 202 -15.91 -8.55 9.59
C ASP A 202 -14.72 -8.00 10.36
N ARG A 203 -13.71 -8.83 10.66
CA ARG A 203 -12.57 -8.40 11.46
C ARG A 203 -11.33 -9.27 11.29
N ILE A 204 -10.18 -8.66 11.58
CA ILE A 204 -8.90 -9.33 11.82
C ILE A 204 -8.41 -8.87 13.19
N VAL A 205 -8.16 -9.82 14.09
CA VAL A 205 -7.69 -9.55 15.45
C VAL A 205 -6.25 -10.01 15.59
N LEU A 206 -5.41 -9.10 16.04
CA LEU A 206 -4.02 -9.36 16.38
C LEU A 206 -3.79 -9.07 17.86
N GLU A 207 -2.99 -9.88 18.53
CA GLU A 207 -2.60 -9.72 19.92
C GLU A 207 -1.13 -9.37 20.05
N ARG A 208 -0.76 -8.54 21.03
CA ARG A 208 0.63 -8.16 21.29
C ARG A 208 1.51 -9.40 21.42
N TYR A 209 2.68 -9.34 20.82
CA TYR A 209 3.71 -10.35 20.95
C TYR A 209 4.77 -9.90 21.98
N ASP A 210 4.77 -10.48 23.17
CA ASP A 210 5.67 -10.08 24.27
C ASP A 210 7.15 -10.39 23.97
N GLY A 211 7.41 -11.31 23.01
CA GLY A 211 8.75 -11.62 22.50
C GLY A 211 9.27 -10.64 21.44
N TYR A 212 8.52 -9.58 21.13
CA TYR A 212 8.93 -8.62 20.11
C TYR A 212 10.21 -7.88 20.52
N TRP A 213 11.16 -7.76 19.58
CA TRP A 213 12.49 -7.21 19.86
C TRP A 213 12.45 -5.71 20.24
N ASP A 214 11.46 -4.95 19.74
CA ASP A 214 11.24 -3.53 20.07
C ASP A 214 9.93 -3.35 20.87
N LYS A 215 9.70 -4.21 21.86
CA LYS A 215 8.49 -4.18 22.69
C LYS A 215 8.24 -2.86 23.43
N ALA A 216 9.30 -2.08 23.67
CA ALA A 216 9.18 -0.79 24.32
C ALA A 216 8.40 0.24 23.49
N SER A 217 8.35 0.08 22.17
CA SER A 217 7.58 0.95 21.27
C SER A 217 6.11 0.55 21.14
N ILE A 218 5.68 -0.57 21.78
CA ILE A 218 4.32 -1.14 21.63
C ILE A 218 3.49 -0.88 22.89
N HIS A 219 2.45 -0.06 22.76
CA HIS A 219 1.62 0.40 23.88
C HIS A 219 0.19 -0.14 23.87
N PHE A 220 -0.19 -0.93 22.86
CA PHE A 220 -1.49 -1.58 22.77
C PHE A 220 -1.34 -3.09 22.97
N ASP A 221 -2.35 -3.73 23.59
CA ASP A 221 -2.38 -5.17 23.82
C ASP A 221 -3.01 -5.92 22.65
N LYS A 222 -3.85 -5.20 21.88
CA LYS A 222 -4.63 -5.77 20.79
C LYS A 222 -4.82 -4.74 19.67
N VAL A 223 -4.78 -5.21 18.42
CA VAL A 223 -5.18 -4.43 17.23
C VAL A 223 -6.31 -5.18 16.55
N ILE A 224 -7.40 -4.45 16.26
CA ILE A 224 -8.54 -4.99 15.51
C ILE A 224 -8.67 -4.17 14.22
N PHE A 225 -8.50 -4.83 13.10
CA PHE A 225 -8.78 -4.26 11.77
C PHE A 225 -10.20 -4.63 11.38
N LEU A 226 -10.99 -3.62 10.96
CA LEU A 226 -12.40 -3.76 10.62
C LEU A 226 -12.61 -3.30 9.17
N PRO A 227 -12.86 -4.21 8.23
CA PRO A 227 -13.20 -3.87 6.85
C PRO A 227 -14.58 -3.22 6.80
N ILE A 228 -14.63 -1.91 6.52
CA ILE A 228 -15.88 -1.14 6.38
C ILE A 228 -15.79 -0.36 5.07
N ILE A 229 -16.50 -0.81 4.04
CA ILE A 229 -16.39 -0.28 2.68
C ILE A 229 -16.91 1.16 2.59
N ASP A 230 -18.03 1.46 3.26
CA ASP A 230 -18.67 2.78 3.22
C ASP A 230 -17.87 3.82 4.04
N PRO A 231 -17.34 4.89 3.43
CA PRO A 231 -16.56 5.91 4.13
C PRO A 231 -17.41 6.71 5.14
N THR A 232 -18.72 6.88 4.89
CA THR A 232 -19.63 7.58 5.81
C THR A 232 -19.81 6.79 7.10
N VAL A 233 -19.95 5.47 6.99
CA VAL A 233 -20.02 4.56 8.15
C VAL A 233 -18.69 4.57 8.91
N ARG A 234 -17.51 4.53 8.22
CA ARG A 234 -16.21 4.65 8.88
C ARG A 234 -16.13 5.94 9.69
N LEU A 235 -16.48 7.08 9.08
CA LEU A 235 -16.42 8.39 9.74
C LEU A 235 -17.39 8.49 10.92
N ALA A 236 -18.62 7.99 10.80
CA ALA A 236 -19.61 7.99 11.89
C ALA A 236 -19.08 7.20 13.11
N ASN A 237 -18.46 6.04 12.88
CA ASN A 237 -17.89 5.21 13.93
C ASN A 237 -16.62 5.83 14.56
N LEU A 238 -15.81 6.57 13.81
CA LEU A 238 -14.70 7.35 14.38
C LEU A 238 -15.24 8.45 15.32
N ARG A 239 -16.28 9.19 14.89
CA ARG A 239 -16.91 10.26 15.68
C ARG A 239 -17.58 9.75 16.97
N SER A 240 -18.18 8.56 16.92
CA SER A 240 -18.78 7.91 18.11
C SER A 240 -17.76 7.26 19.03
N GLY A 241 -16.48 7.14 18.62
CA GLY A 241 -15.41 6.49 19.38
C GLY A 241 -15.42 4.96 19.28
N GLN A 242 -16.14 4.38 18.33
CA GLN A 242 -16.08 2.93 18.03
C GLN A 242 -14.77 2.57 17.32
N PHE A 243 -14.19 3.48 16.52
CA PHE A 243 -12.90 3.34 15.88
C PHE A 243 -11.92 4.39 16.39
N ASP A 244 -10.64 4.02 16.35
CA ASP A 244 -9.53 4.88 16.74
C ASP A 244 -8.85 5.52 15.51
N PHE A 245 -8.78 4.76 14.41
CA PHE A 245 -8.26 5.16 13.10
C PHE A 245 -9.21 4.75 11.98
N ILE A 246 -9.31 5.57 10.97
CA ILE A 246 -9.93 5.23 9.69
C ILE A 246 -8.98 5.59 8.54
N GLU A 247 -8.81 4.68 7.59
CA GLU A 247 -8.09 4.93 6.35
C GLU A 247 -9.02 5.47 5.25
N ARG A 248 -8.46 6.10 4.22
CA ARG A 248 -9.19 6.61 3.06
C ARG A 248 -10.43 7.42 3.46
N VAL A 249 -10.19 8.47 4.25
CA VAL A 249 -11.23 9.48 4.53
C VAL A 249 -11.70 10.05 3.20
N SER A 250 -13.01 10.23 3.05
CA SER A 250 -13.53 10.88 1.85
C SER A 250 -12.99 12.31 1.73
N PRO A 251 -12.45 12.73 0.57
CA PRO A 251 -11.99 14.10 0.36
C PRO A 251 -13.04 15.15 0.74
N SER A 252 -14.32 14.89 0.44
CA SER A 252 -15.44 15.80 0.78
C SER A 252 -15.63 16.03 2.28
N ASP A 253 -15.17 15.10 3.13
CA ASP A 253 -15.32 15.22 4.58
C ASP A 253 -14.19 16.02 5.25
N ILE A 254 -13.09 16.28 4.54
CA ILE A 254 -11.88 16.91 5.10
C ILE A 254 -12.18 18.29 5.70
N THR A 255 -12.97 19.11 5.01
CA THR A 255 -13.32 20.47 5.49
C THR A 255 -14.09 20.40 6.81
N ALA A 256 -15.08 19.52 6.92
CA ALA A 256 -15.86 19.34 8.15
C ALA A 256 -15.01 18.73 9.28
N LEU A 257 -14.09 17.85 8.97
CA LEU A 257 -13.21 17.23 9.96
C LEU A 257 -12.15 18.16 10.53
N LYS A 258 -11.69 19.17 9.78
CA LYS A 258 -10.75 20.19 10.28
C LYS A 258 -11.31 20.98 11.47
N THR A 259 -12.63 21.09 11.59
CA THR A 259 -13.30 21.79 12.69
C THR A 259 -13.66 20.88 13.87
N ASP A 260 -13.56 19.55 13.74
CA ASP A 260 -13.84 18.62 14.85
C ASP A 260 -12.66 18.54 15.81
N SER A 261 -12.81 19.13 17.01
CA SER A 261 -11.75 19.20 18.02
C SER A 261 -11.27 17.84 18.54
N ARG A 262 -12.03 16.76 18.34
CA ARG A 262 -11.73 15.40 18.82
C ARG A 262 -10.90 14.59 17.83
N ILE A 263 -10.87 15.01 16.55
CA ILE A 263 -10.27 14.27 15.44
C ILE A 263 -9.01 14.99 14.96
N LYS A 264 -8.00 14.20 14.58
CA LYS A 264 -6.81 14.64 13.86
C LYS A 264 -6.82 14.02 12.48
N ILE A 265 -6.58 14.84 11.45
CA ILE A 265 -6.38 14.40 10.07
C ILE A 265 -4.89 14.38 9.78
N SER A 266 -4.44 13.35 9.10
CA SER A 266 -3.08 13.24 8.58
C SER A 266 -3.15 12.98 7.08
N ARG A 267 -2.34 13.71 6.29
CA ARG A 267 -2.29 13.59 4.84
C ARG A 267 -0.87 13.59 4.31
N ILE A 268 -0.61 12.81 3.28
CA ILE A 268 0.67 12.77 2.57
C ILE A 268 0.43 12.31 1.12
N PRO A 269 1.15 12.86 0.12
CA PRO A 269 1.09 12.35 -1.24
C PRO A 269 1.44 10.86 -1.32
N GLU A 270 0.69 10.09 -2.12
CA GLU A 270 0.98 8.68 -2.35
C GLU A 270 2.21 8.50 -3.25
N LEU A 271 2.81 7.30 -3.21
CA LEU A 271 3.95 6.93 -4.07
C LEU A 271 3.54 6.54 -5.49
N GLY A 272 2.26 6.35 -5.71
CA GLY A 272 1.68 5.88 -6.96
C GLY A 272 0.95 6.97 -7.73
N TYR A 273 -0.06 6.55 -8.47
CA TYR A 273 -0.81 7.44 -9.35
C TYR A 273 -2.23 6.92 -9.62
N GLN A 274 -3.12 7.84 -9.96
CA GLN A 274 -4.36 7.53 -10.66
C GLN A 274 -4.11 7.68 -12.15
N GLY A 275 -4.40 6.65 -12.93
CA GLY A 275 -4.12 6.63 -14.36
C GLY A 275 -5.22 5.96 -15.19
N LEU A 276 -5.19 6.23 -16.48
CA LEU A 276 -6.00 5.59 -17.50
C LEU A 276 -5.08 4.77 -18.40
N SER A 277 -5.10 3.45 -18.24
CA SER A 277 -4.36 2.49 -19.06
C SER A 277 -5.14 2.20 -20.34
N ILE A 278 -4.52 2.35 -21.50
CA ILE A 278 -5.13 2.11 -22.80
C ILE A 278 -4.52 0.84 -23.40
N ASN A 279 -5.35 -0.11 -23.81
CA ASN A 279 -4.87 -1.31 -24.49
C ASN A 279 -4.39 -0.98 -25.89
N ILE A 280 -3.06 -1.01 -26.10
CA ILE A 280 -2.42 -0.73 -27.40
C ILE A 280 -1.83 -1.98 -28.06
N GLY A 281 -1.75 -3.09 -27.35
CA GLY A 281 -1.12 -4.31 -27.86
C GLY A 281 -1.21 -5.53 -26.97
N LYS A 282 -1.94 -5.47 -25.84
CA LYS A 282 -2.06 -6.60 -24.92
C LYS A 282 -2.82 -7.79 -25.52
N SER A 283 -3.79 -7.50 -26.38
CA SER A 283 -4.60 -8.49 -27.08
C SER A 283 -5.13 -7.90 -28.40
N ASP A 284 -5.80 -8.74 -29.21
CA ASP A 284 -6.46 -8.33 -30.46
C ASP A 284 -7.56 -7.27 -30.25
N GLN A 285 -8.04 -7.08 -29.02
CA GLN A 285 -9.00 -6.02 -28.66
C GLN A 285 -8.44 -4.63 -29.02
N ALA A 286 -7.12 -4.42 -28.83
CA ALA A 286 -6.44 -3.17 -29.20
C ALA A 286 -6.65 -2.79 -30.66
N GLN A 287 -6.67 -3.78 -31.57
CA GLN A 287 -6.85 -3.57 -33.00
C GLN A 287 -8.32 -3.36 -33.42
N LYS A 288 -9.25 -3.47 -32.49
CA LYS A 288 -10.69 -3.22 -32.72
C LYS A 288 -11.12 -1.81 -32.31
N ASN A 289 -10.26 -1.09 -31.54
CA ASN A 289 -10.58 0.22 -30.97
C ASN A 289 -9.67 1.33 -31.53
N PRO A 290 -10.20 2.52 -31.89
CA PRO A 290 -9.39 3.66 -32.33
C PRO A 290 -8.28 4.08 -31.38
N LEU A 291 -8.49 4.00 -30.05
CA LEU A 291 -7.46 4.29 -29.04
C LEU A 291 -6.27 3.32 -29.15
N GLY A 292 -6.52 2.04 -29.35
CA GLY A 292 -5.46 1.04 -29.49
C GLY A 292 -4.64 1.23 -30.76
N LYS A 293 -5.33 1.59 -31.88
CA LYS A 293 -4.72 1.67 -33.22
C LYS A 293 -3.86 2.90 -33.44
N ASP A 294 -4.30 4.08 -32.97
CA ASP A 294 -3.73 5.35 -33.39
C ASP A 294 -3.30 6.23 -32.20
N VAL A 295 -2.02 6.57 -32.16
CA VAL A 295 -1.45 7.42 -31.11
C VAL A 295 -2.08 8.81 -31.10
N ARG A 296 -2.50 9.35 -32.27
CA ARG A 296 -3.16 10.66 -32.37
C ARG A 296 -4.50 10.67 -31.67
N VAL A 297 -5.23 9.54 -31.66
CA VAL A 297 -6.50 9.40 -30.92
C VAL A 297 -6.23 9.39 -29.41
N ARG A 298 -5.15 8.74 -28.96
CA ARG A 298 -4.72 8.77 -27.55
C ARG A 298 -4.27 10.16 -27.10
N GLU A 299 -3.47 10.84 -27.94
CA GLU A 299 -3.07 12.23 -27.70
C GLU A 299 -4.28 13.16 -27.62
N ALA A 300 -5.26 13.00 -28.51
CA ALA A 300 -6.50 13.77 -28.48
C ALA A 300 -7.28 13.55 -27.18
N LEU A 301 -7.34 12.31 -26.69
CA LEU A 301 -7.97 12.03 -25.39
C LEU A 301 -7.21 12.72 -24.26
N GLU A 302 -5.89 12.65 -24.23
CA GLU A 302 -5.08 13.33 -23.21
C GLU A 302 -5.29 14.84 -23.19
N LEU A 303 -5.33 15.47 -24.38
CA LEU A 303 -5.58 16.91 -24.53
C LEU A 303 -7.03 17.33 -24.21
N ALA A 304 -7.98 16.39 -24.20
CA ALA A 304 -9.35 16.65 -23.79
C ALA A 304 -9.49 16.78 -22.26
N LEU A 305 -8.55 16.21 -21.48
CA LEU A 305 -8.63 16.11 -20.03
C LEU A 305 -8.08 17.38 -19.35
N ASP A 306 -8.85 17.94 -18.42
CA ASP A 306 -8.45 19.01 -17.51
C ASP A 306 -8.06 18.42 -16.15
N ARG A 307 -6.77 18.14 -15.95
CA ARG A 307 -6.27 17.53 -14.72
C ARG A 307 -6.56 18.35 -13.46
N PRO A 308 -6.34 19.69 -13.42
CA PRO A 308 -6.75 20.51 -12.28
C PRO A 308 -8.25 20.42 -11.99
N GLY A 309 -9.10 20.52 -13.02
CA GLY A 309 -10.54 20.36 -12.87
C GLY A 309 -10.94 18.98 -12.38
N MET A 310 -10.28 17.91 -12.86
CA MET A 310 -10.50 16.55 -12.35
C MET A 310 -10.16 16.42 -10.87
N VAL A 311 -9.02 16.95 -10.43
CA VAL A 311 -8.62 16.93 -9.00
C VAL A 311 -9.65 17.68 -8.17
N GLN A 312 -10.10 18.86 -8.63
CA GLN A 312 -11.10 19.63 -7.89
C GLN A 312 -12.44 18.90 -7.77
N VAL A 313 -12.94 18.31 -8.87
CA VAL A 313 -14.28 17.68 -8.89
C VAL A 313 -14.28 16.30 -8.27
N SER A 314 -13.24 15.48 -8.46
CA SER A 314 -13.22 14.10 -7.98
C SER A 314 -12.54 13.91 -6.63
N MET A 315 -11.65 14.85 -6.22
CA MET A 315 -10.80 14.74 -5.04
C MET A 315 -10.91 15.94 -4.09
N ASP A 316 -11.81 16.90 -4.35
CA ASP A 316 -11.94 18.15 -3.56
C ASP A 316 -10.57 18.84 -3.30
N GLY A 317 -9.65 18.77 -4.28
CA GLY A 317 -8.30 19.31 -4.18
C GLY A 317 -7.30 18.44 -3.39
N GLU A 318 -7.68 17.27 -2.89
CA GLU A 318 -6.82 16.38 -2.08
C GLU A 318 -6.02 15.41 -2.98
N ALA A 319 -5.36 15.97 -4.01
CA ALA A 319 -4.42 15.26 -4.88
C ALA A 319 -3.48 16.26 -5.57
N ASP A 320 -2.29 15.81 -5.96
CA ASP A 320 -1.35 16.56 -6.76
C ASP A 320 -1.52 16.22 -8.25
N VAL A 321 -1.67 17.21 -9.09
CA VAL A 321 -1.70 17.01 -10.56
C VAL A 321 -0.36 16.42 -11.03
N GLY A 322 -0.41 15.40 -11.88
CA GLY A 322 0.78 14.75 -12.42
C GLY A 322 0.53 14.10 -13.77
N ASN A 323 1.62 13.75 -14.45
CA ASN A 323 1.61 13.11 -15.77
C ASN A 323 2.62 11.97 -15.89
N GLN A 324 3.06 11.42 -14.76
CA GLN A 324 4.06 10.37 -14.69
C GLN A 324 3.72 9.35 -13.60
N TRP A 325 4.52 8.32 -13.47
CA TRP A 325 4.40 7.21 -12.51
C TRP A 325 4.77 7.57 -11.06
N VAL A 326 5.35 8.76 -10.82
CA VAL A 326 5.64 9.33 -9.50
C VAL A 326 5.16 10.78 -9.45
N SER A 327 4.89 11.28 -8.23
CA SER A 327 4.42 12.65 -8.03
C SER A 327 5.51 13.69 -8.36
N PRO A 328 5.14 14.94 -8.68
CA PRO A 328 6.10 16.01 -8.95
C PRO A 328 7.07 16.31 -7.80
N SER A 329 6.75 15.93 -6.56
CA SER A 329 7.61 16.06 -5.40
C SER A 329 8.64 14.91 -5.26
N ASN A 330 8.52 13.85 -6.06
CA ASN A 330 9.44 12.71 -6.00
C ASN A 330 10.78 13.07 -6.65
N PRO A 331 11.93 12.71 -6.08
CA PRO A 331 13.26 12.97 -6.67
C PRO A 331 13.47 12.41 -8.07
N TYR A 332 12.73 11.36 -8.45
CA TYR A 332 12.78 10.73 -9.78
C TYR A 332 11.70 11.21 -10.75
N TYR A 333 11.04 12.33 -10.46
CA TYR A 333 10.12 12.95 -11.40
C TYR A 333 10.89 13.56 -12.59
N ALA A 334 10.58 13.13 -13.81
CA ALA A 334 11.25 13.59 -15.03
C ALA A 334 10.73 14.98 -15.46
N LYS A 335 11.47 16.03 -15.07
CA LYS A 335 11.09 17.44 -15.32
C LYS A 335 11.12 17.85 -16.79
N ASN A 336 11.76 17.04 -17.65
CA ASN A 336 11.81 17.25 -19.10
C ASN A 336 10.50 16.92 -19.83
N VAL A 337 9.50 16.33 -19.14
CA VAL A 337 8.18 16.04 -19.70
C VAL A 337 7.14 16.91 -18.99
N PRO A 338 6.72 18.04 -19.61
CA PRO A 338 5.75 18.94 -19.00
C PRO A 338 4.35 18.30 -18.91
N ILE A 339 3.57 18.72 -17.92
CA ILE A 339 2.17 18.30 -17.81
C ILE A 339 1.38 18.88 -18.97
N PRO A 340 0.71 18.04 -19.80
CA PRO A 340 -0.09 18.52 -20.93
C PRO A 340 -1.23 19.42 -20.46
N LYS A 341 -1.38 20.57 -21.12
CA LYS A 341 -2.51 21.47 -20.88
C LYS A 341 -3.69 21.05 -21.75
N ARG A 342 -4.89 21.16 -21.21
CA ARG A 342 -6.13 20.93 -21.96
C ARG A 342 -6.19 21.77 -23.22
N ASN A 343 -6.51 21.16 -24.38
CA ASN A 343 -6.64 21.83 -25.68
C ASN A 343 -7.67 21.09 -26.57
N ILE A 344 -8.93 21.46 -26.43
CA ILE A 344 -10.04 20.83 -27.17
C ILE A 344 -9.93 21.07 -28.69
N ALA A 345 -9.44 22.25 -29.13
CA ALA A 345 -9.29 22.52 -30.53
C ALA A 345 -8.27 21.60 -31.20
N ARG A 346 -7.10 21.42 -30.57
CA ARG A 346 -6.08 20.48 -31.04
C ARG A 346 -6.54 19.02 -30.95
N ALA A 347 -7.28 18.63 -29.89
CA ALA A 347 -7.86 17.30 -29.77
C ALA A 347 -8.78 16.97 -30.96
N LYS A 348 -9.71 17.86 -31.31
CA LYS A 348 -10.60 17.70 -32.46
C LYS A 348 -9.83 17.63 -33.80
N GLN A 349 -8.79 18.42 -33.92
CA GLN A 349 -7.93 18.40 -35.12
C GLN A 349 -7.23 17.03 -35.28
N LEU A 350 -6.65 16.48 -34.19
CA LEU A 350 -6.01 15.17 -34.19
C LEU A 350 -6.98 14.04 -34.55
N LEU A 351 -8.22 14.08 -34.04
CA LEU A 351 -9.25 13.11 -34.40
C LEU A 351 -9.62 13.19 -35.89
N LYS A 352 -9.70 14.39 -36.44
CA LYS A 352 -9.92 14.59 -37.88
C LYS A 352 -8.74 14.07 -38.71
N GLU A 353 -7.50 14.38 -38.31
CA GLU A 353 -6.26 13.91 -38.94
C GLU A 353 -6.15 12.36 -38.88
N ALA A 354 -6.67 11.71 -37.82
CA ALA A 354 -6.73 10.28 -37.68
C ALA A 354 -7.90 9.64 -38.48
N GLY A 355 -8.80 10.42 -39.05
CA GLY A 355 -9.97 9.93 -39.79
C GLY A 355 -11.11 9.39 -38.92
N VAL A 356 -11.10 9.69 -37.61
CA VAL A 356 -12.10 9.20 -36.64
C VAL A 356 -12.61 10.37 -35.76
N PRO A 357 -13.43 11.28 -36.34
CA PRO A 357 -13.84 12.53 -35.67
C PRO A 357 -14.68 12.27 -34.39
N ASN A 358 -15.32 11.12 -34.28
CA ASN A 358 -16.16 10.74 -33.14
C ASN A 358 -15.84 9.31 -32.69
N PRO A 359 -14.66 9.06 -32.08
CA PRO A 359 -14.28 7.73 -31.65
C PRO A 359 -15.11 7.30 -30.43
N SER A 360 -15.53 6.03 -30.41
CA SER A 360 -16.19 5.41 -29.25
C SER A 360 -15.27 4.38 -28.61
N PHE A 361 -15.27 4.31 -27.27
CA PHE A 361 -14.54 3.30 -26.52
C PHE A 361 -15.21 2.98 -25.19
N SER A 362 -14.93 1.78 -24.64
CA SER A 362 -15.35 1.40 -23.28
C SER A 362 -14.30 1.84 -22.25
N LEU A 363 -14.77 2.49 -21.19
CA LEU A 363 -13.96 2.84 -20.01
C LEU A 363 -14.30 1.91 -18.86
N MET A 364 -13.48 0.89 -18.65
CA MET A 364 -13.58 0.01 -17.50
C MET A 364 -13.13 0.74 -16.23
N THR A 365 -13.97 0.72 -15.19
CA THR A 365 -13.71 1.38 -13.91
C THR A 365 -14.14 0.50 -12.76
N PRO A 366 -13.44 0.52 -11.60
CA PRO A 366 -13.92 -0.14 -10.38
C PRO A 366 -15.29 0.37 -9.92
N THR A 367 -16.05 -0.49 -9.23
CA THR A 367 -17.38 -0.17 -8.69
C THR A 367 -17.36 0.79 -7.50
N THR A 368 -16.19 1.31 -7.11
CA THR A 368 -16.05 2.29 -6.03
C THR A 368 -16.65 3.65 -6.39
N ALA A 369 -17.18 4.37 -5.40
CA ALA A 369 -17.77 5.70 -5.60
C ALA A 369 -16.79 6.68 -6.28
N ASP A 370 -15.51 6.68 -5.85
CA ASP A 370 -14.47 7.53 -6.44
C ASP A 370 -14.18 7.17 -7.90
N GLY A 371 -14.10 5.85 -8.20
CA GLY A 371 -13.90 5.35 -9.57
C GLY A 371 -15.04 5.78 -10.49
N GLN A 372 -16.29 5.65 -10.06
CA GLN A 372 -17.48 6.05 -10.82
C GLN A 372 -17.50 7.56 -11.06
N ARG A 373 -17.25 8.36 -10.03
CA ARG A 373 -17.19 9.82 -10.16
C ARG A 373 -16.13 10.27 -11.15
N LEU A 374 -14.92 9.72 -11.05
CA LEU A 374 -13.83 10.05 -11.97
C LEU A 374 -14.14 9.62 -13.41
N ALA A 375 -14.74 8.44 -13.61
CA ALA A 375 -15.13 7.98 -14.94
C ALA A 375 -16.17 8.92 -15.59
N GLN A 376 -17.13 9.44 -14.83
CA GLN A 376 -18.12 10.43 -15.30
C GLN A 376 -17.46 11.76 -15.67
N VAL A 377 -16.47 12.22 -14.88
CA VAL A 377 -15.71 13.43 -15.19
C VAL A 377 -14.93 13.25 -16.51
N ILE A 378 -14.23 12.11 -16.68
CA ILE A 378 -13.53 11.79 -17.93
C ILE A 378 -14.51 11.75 -19.11
N GLN A 379 -15.65 11.08 -18.97
CA GLN A 379 -16.69 10.99 -19.99
C GLN A 379 -17.17 12.40 -20.43
N ALA A 380 -17.47 13.27 -19.47
CA ALA A 380 -17.92 14.63 -19.74
C ALA A 380 -16.87 15.46 -20.49
N MET A 381 -15.61 15.41 -20.03
CA MET A 381 -14.50 16.15 -20.66
C MET A 381 -14.16 15.63 -22.06
N ALA A 382 -14.12 14.30 -22.23
CA ALA A 382 -13.83 13.67 -23.50
C ALA A 382 -14.93 13.95 -24.56
N LYS A 383 -16.20 14.02 -24.14
CA LYS A 383 -17.33 14.37 -25.01
C LYS A 383 -17.16 15.72 -25.69
N GLU A 384 -16.57 16.72 -25.04
CA GLU A 384 -16.32 18.02 -25.63
C GLU A 384 -15.36 17.96 -26.83
N ALA A 385 -14.43 16.99 -26.85
CA ALA A 385 -13.55 16.74 -27.97
C ALA A 385 -14.17 15.85 -29.07
N GLY A 386 -15.33 15.22 -28.81
CA GLY A 386 -16.03 14.35 -29.76
C GLY A 386 -16.01 12.86 -29.40
N PHE A 387 -15.42 12.47 -28.28
CA PHE A 387 -15.41 11.06 -27.85
C PHE A 387 -16.78 10.63 -27.32
N ASP A 388 -17.17 9.39 -27.67
CA ASP A 388 -18.28 8.64 -27.06
C ASP A 388 -17.72 7.62 -26.09
N VAL A 389 -17.73 7.93 -24.78
CA VAL A 389 -17.17 7.06 -23.72
C VAL A 389 -18.29 6.26 -23.07
N LYS A 390 -18.17 4.93 -23.10
CA LYS A 390 -19.10 3.99 -22.48
C LYS A 390 -18.52 3.48 -21.15
N ILE A 391 -19.04 3.96 -20.04
CA ILE A 391 -18.56 3.55 -18.71
C ILE A 391 -18.99 2.12 -18.43
N GLN A 392 -18.02 1.25 -18.17
CA GLN A 392 -18.19 -0.15 -17.77
C GLN A 392 -17.76 -0.32 -16.30
N SER A 393 -18.72 -0.34 -15.41
CA SER A 393 -18.49 -0.59 -13.99
C SER A 393 -18.19 -2.07 -13.76
N THR A 394 -17.04 -2.37 -13.15
CA THR A 394 -16.57 -3.75 -12.97
C THR A 394 -16.03 -3.95 -11.56
N GLU A 395 -16.39 -5.07 -10.93
CA GLU A 395 -15.80 -5.43 -9.62
C GLU A 395 -14.27 -5.52 -9.75
N PHE A 396 -13.54 -5.11 -8.70
CA PHE A 396 -12.09 -4.88 -8.77
C PHE A 396 -11.28 -6.13 -9.18
N ALA A 397 -11.53 -7.27 -8.52
CA ALA A 397 -10.79 -8.51 -8.86
C ALA A 397 -11.10 -8.99 -10.28
N THR A 398 -12.36 -8.85 -10.71
CA THR A 398 -12.80 -9.14 -12.08
C THR A 398 -12.11 -8.19 -13.07
N SER A 399 -11.99 -6.91 -12.76
CA SER A 399 -11.33 -5.93 -13.64
C SER A 399 -9.85 -6.26 -13.83
N LEU A 400 -9.16 -6.73 -12.79
CA LEU A 400 -7.76 -7.18 -12.91
C LEU A 400 -7.65 -8.40 -13.84
N ASN A 401 -8.55 -9.38 -13.73
CA ASN A 401 -8.56 -10.55 -14.59
C ASN A 401 -8.83 -10.20 -16.06
N LEU A 402 -9.69 -9.23 -16.32
CA LEU A 402 -9.94 -8.71 -17.66
C LEU A 402 -8.72 -7.97 -18.21
N ALA A 403 -8.05 -7.18 -17.36
CA ALA A 403 -6.83 -6.46 -17.73
C ALA A 403 -5.68 -7.42 -18.05
N ASP A 404 -5.48 -8.48 -17.27
CA ASP A 404 -4.49 -9.54 -17.52
C ASP A 404 -4.68 -10.17 -18.93
N LYS A 405 -5.95 -10.33 -19.35
CA LYS A 405 -6.31 -10.89 -20.65
C LYS A 405 -6.36 -9.85 -21.78
N GLY A 406 -6.18 -8.55 -21.47
CA GLY A 406 -6.35 -7.46 -22.45
C GLY A 406 -7.78 -7.28 -22.94
N GLN A 407 -8.79 -7.65 -22.15
CA GLN A 407 -10.22 -7.55 -22.49
C GLN A 407 -10.79 -6.20 -22.03
N PHE A 408 -10.22 -5.11 -22.51
CA PHE A 408 -10.64 -3.74 -22.24
C PHE A 408 -10.11 -2.80 -23.34
N ASP A 409 -10.75 -1.64 -23.53
CA ASP A 409 -10.23 -0.56 -24.39
C ASP A 409 -9.40 0.42 -23.56
N ALA A 410 -9.99 0.97 -22.50
CA ALA A 410 -9.35 1.82 -21.52
C ALA A 410 -9.74 1.37 -20.10
N TYR A 411 -8.79 1.38 -19.17
CA TYR A 411 -8.98 0.94 -17.79
C TYR A 411 -8.51 1.99 -16.80
N LEU A 412 -9.43 2.47 -15.97
CA LEU A 412 -9.16 3.44 -14.92
C LEU A 412 -8.62 2.72 -13.68
N LEU A 413 -7.32 2.82 -13.45
CA LEU A 413 -6.60 2.10 -12.40
C LEU A 413 -5.82 3.05 -11.50
N ASN A 414 -5.93 2.84 -10.19
CA ASN A 414 -5.03 3.44 -9.20
C ASN A 414 -3.90 2.46 -8.86
N TRP A 415 -2.67 2.94 -8.88
CA TRP A 415 -1.49 2.24 -8.39
C TRP A 415 -0.99 2.87 -7.11
N SER A 416 -0.90 2.12 -6.02
CA SER A 416 -0.48 2.62 -4.70
C SER A 416 1.02 2.98 -4.59
N GLY A 417 1.79 2.63 -5.62
CA GLY A 417 3.20 2.97 -5.72
C GLY A 417 4.17 2.11 -4.91
N ARG A 418 5.45 2.37 -5.18
CA ARG A 418 6.60 1.83 -4.47
C ARG A 418 7.58 2.95 -4.18
N ALA A 419 8.41 2.78 -3.15
CA ALA A 419 9.41 3.77 -2.76
C ALA A 419 10.46 4.00 -3.85
N ASP A 420 10.88 2.93 -4.54
CA ASP A 420 11.74 3.01 -5.70
C ASP A 420 10.93 3.13 -6.99
N PRO A 421 11.30 4.04 -7.93
CA PRO A 421 10.58 4.23 -9.19
C PRO A 421 10.52 2.98 -10.07
N ASP A 422 11.43 2.03 -9.94
CA ASP A 422 11.40 0.75 -10.66
C ASP A 422 10.08 0.01 -10.45
N GLY A 423 9.55 0.01 -9.22
CA GLY A 423 8.29 -0.62 -8.89
C GLY A 423 7.06 0.05 -9.51
N ASN A 424 7.24 1.27 -10.04
CA ASN A 424 6.19 2.02 -10.75
C ASN A 424 6.39 2.02 -12.27
N LEU A 425 7.54 1.53 -12.76
CA LEU A 425 7.94 1.58 -14.16
C LEU A 425 8.07 0.19 -14.79
N TYR A 426 8.99 -0.62 -14.26
CA TYR A 426 9.43 -1.86 -14.91
C TYR A 426 8.29 -2.81 -15.20
N SER A 427 7.46 -3.08 -14.20
CA SER A 427 6.32 -4.00 -14.35
C SER A 427 5.22 -3.48 -15.27
N PHE A 428 5.17 -2.16 -15.53
CA PHE A 428 4.13 -1.52 -16.34
C PHE A 428 4.54 -1.31 -17.80
N TYR A 429 5.85 -1.07 -18.07
CA TYR A 429 6.36 -0.77 -19.41
C TYR A 429 7.28 -1.84 -19.98
N GLY A 430 7.91 -2.67 -19.16
CA GLY A 430 8.74 -3.76 -19.65
C GLY A 430 7.95 -4.74 -20.51
N CYS A 431 8.52 -5.19 -21.62
CA CYS A 431 7.89 -6.16 -22.50
C CYS A 431 7.51 -7.43 -21.74
N LYS A 432 6.28 -7.89 -21.90
CA LYS A 432 5.74 -9.11 -21.26
C LYS A 432 5.70 -9.09 -19.73
N GLN A 433 5.88 -7.91 -19.10
CA GLN A 433 5.79 -7.82 -17.64
C GLN A 433 4.33 -7.97 -17.15
N PRO A 434 4.14 -8.48 -15.91
CA PRO A 434 2.81 -8.87 -15.40
C PRO A 434 1.78 -7.73 -15.36
N LEU A 435 2.21 -6.51 -15.00
CA LEU A 435 1.34 -5.34 -14.91
C LEU A 435 1.32 -4.48 -16.18
N ASN A 436 1.98 -4.94 -17.25
CA ASN A 436 1.92 -4.29 -18.55
C ASN A 436 0.58 -4.62 -19.23
N TYR A 437 -0.49 -4.06 -18.67
CA TYR A 437 -1.86 -4.23 -19.19
C TYR A 437 -2.04 -3.54 -20.53
N VAL A 438 -1.28 -2.49 -20.80
CA VAL A 438 -1.39 -1.73 -22.06
C VAL A 438 -0.80 -2.49 -23.25
N GLY A 439 0.10 -3.47 -23.00
CA GLY A 439 0.78 -4.21 -24.08
C GLY A 439 1.86 -3.40 -24.79
N PHE A 440 2.38 -2.36 -24.11
CA PHE A 440 3.53 -1.60 -24.60
C PHE A 440 4.78 -2.48 -24.67
N CYS A 441 5.51 -2.42 -25.78
CA CYS A 441 6.76 -3.15 -25.92
C CYS A 441 7.68 -2.46 -26.93
N LYS A 442 8.74 -1.81 -26.43
CA LYS A 442 9.80 -1.21 -27.23
C LYS A 442 11.15 -1.67 -26.68
N PRO A 443 11.99 -2.35 -27.48
CA PRO A 443 13.30 -2.84 -27.02
C PRO A 443 14.21 -1.75 -26.47
N GLU A 444 14.15 -0.54 -27.01
CA GLU A 444 14.90 0.61 -26.50
C GLU A 444 14.49 1.01 -25.08
N VAL A 445 13.18 0.89 -24.73
CA VAL A 445 12.67 1.18 -23.38
C VAL A 445 13.05 0.06 -22.43
N ASP A 446 12.98 -1.21 -22.85
CA ASP A 446 13.47 -2.34 -22.05
C ASP A 446 14.96 -2.18 -21.68
N ALA A 447 15.80 -1.82 -22.65
CA ALA A 447 17.22 -1.57 -22.42
C ALA A 447 17.45 -0.40 -21.42
N LEU A 448 16.67 0.67 -21.50
CA LEU A 448 16.71 1.78 -20.54
C LEU A 448 16.20 1.37 -19.16
N LEU A 449 15.13 0.59 -19.08
CA LEU A 449 14.61 0.04 -17.83
C LEU A 449 15.66 -0.84 -17.13
N ASP A 450 16.28 -1.78 -17.86
CA ASP A 450 17.35 -2.63 -17.31
C ASP A 450 18.56 -1.80 -16.88
N LYS A 451 18.95 -0.79 -17.68
CA LYS A 451 20.02 0.12 -17.31
C LYS A 451 19.69 0.92 -16.04
N SER A 452 18.45 1.44 -15.90
CA SER A 452 18.04 2.18 -14.70
C SER A 452 18.10 1.32 -13.44
N ARG A 453 17.84 0.02 -13.56
CA ARG A 453 17.91 -0.96 -12.47
C ARG A 453 19.33 -1.27 -12.04
N SER A 454 20.30 -1.12 -12.93
CA SER A 454 21.72 -1.40 -12.66
C SER A 454 22.49 -0.21 -12.07
N VAL A 455 21.98 1.02 -12.21
CA VAL A 455 22.62 2.25 -11.74
C VAL A 455 22.12 2.62 -10.35
N ARG A 456 23.05 2.73 -9.38
CA ARG A 456 22.74 3.09 -7.98
C ARG A 456 22.83 4.59 -7.72
N GLU A 457 23.66 5.30 -8.47
CA GLU A 457 23.82 6.75 -8.30
C GLU A 457 22.52 7.48 -8.71
N PRO A 458 21.84 8.20 -7.79
CA PRO A 458 20.51 8.76 -8.06
C PRO A 458 20.47 9.73 -9.24
N ALA A 459 21.49 10.59 -9.39
CA ALA A 459 21.53 11.58 -10.45
C ALA A 459 21.72 10.95 -11.84
N GLU A 460 22.53 9.91 -11.95
CA GLU A 460 22.70 9.15 -13.20
C GLU A 460 21.43 8.35 -13.53
N ARG A 461 20.82 7.76 -12.53
CA ARG A 461 19.58 7.01 -12.68
C ARG A 461 18.45 7.90 -13.15
N LEU A 462 18.33 9.12 -12.60
CA LEU A 462 17.32 10.09 -13.03
C LEU A 462 17.46 10.42 -14.53
N LYS A 463 18.69 10.60 -15.06
CA LYS A 463 18.90 10.85 -16.50
C LYS A 463 18.36 9.71 -17.38
N ILE A 464 18.48 8.48 -16.94
CA ILE A 464 17.94 7.32 -17.66
C ILE A 464 16.41 7.34 -17.60
N ILE A 465 15.85 7.63 -16.42
CA ILE A 465 14.40 7.74 -16.20
C ILE A 465 13.81 8.88 -17.06
N GLU A 466 14.49 10.01 -17.21
CA GLU A 466 14.09 11.10 -18.10
C GLU A 466 14.03 10.66 -19.58
N GLN A 467 14.94 9.78 -20.02
CA GLN A 467 14.87 9.20 -21.37
C GLN A 467 13.65 8.28 -21.51
N ILE A 468 13.39 7.42 -20.53
CA ILE A 468 12.19 6.57 -20.52
C ILE A 468 10.93 7.44 -20.59
N ALA A 469 10.84 8.49 -19.78
CA ALA A 469 9.71 9.41 -19.77
C ALA A 469 9.49 10.09 -21.13
N ALA A 470 10.56 10.54 -21.77
CA ALA A 470 10.50 11.20 -23.08
C ALA A 470 9.99 10.29 -24.20
N ILE A 471 10.22 8.97 -24.10
CA ILE A 471 9.72 7.99 -25.06
C ILE A 471 8.29 7.59 -24.74
N THR A 472 8.02 7.19 -23.49
CA THR A 472 6.73 6.63 -23.08
C THR A 472 5.61 7.67 -23.10
N SER A 473 5.91 8.95 -22.81
CA SER A 473 4.91 10.04 -22.88
C SER A 473 4.35 10.24 -24.27
N LYS A 474 5.15 10.03 -25.33
CA LYS A 474 4.71 10.18 -26.73
C LYS A 474 3.77 9.07 -27.21
N GLU A 475 3.74 7.97 -26.49
CA GLU A 475 2.87 6.82 -26.83
C GLU A 475 1.46 6.95 -26.25
N HIS A 476 1.29 7.79 -25.23
CA HIS A 476 0.01 8.01 -24.56
C HIS A 476 -0.70 6.70 -24.18
N ALA A 477 0.09 5.67 -23.82
CA ALA A 477 -0.45 4.35 -23.47
C ALA A 477 -1.02 4.33 -22.05
N ILE A 478 -0.41 5.07 -21.13
CA ILE A 478 -0.93 5.33 -19.78
C ILE A 478 -1.04 6.84 -19.63
N LEU A 479 -2.26 7.34 -19.50
CA LEU A 479 -2.52 8.74 -19.18
C LEU A 479 -2.55 8.88 -17.66
N TYR A 480 -1.47 9.41 -17.09
CA TYR A 480 -1.41 9.72 -15.66
C TYR A 480 -2.21 10.99 -15.40
N LEU A 481 -3.04 10.97 -14.38
CA LEU A 481 -4.02 12.03 -14.11
C LEU A 481 -3.60 12.86 -12.89
N TYR A 482 -3.36 12.19 -11.76
CA TYR A 482 -2.97 12.83 -10.51
C TYR A 482 -2.40 11.80 -9.53
N HIS A 483 -1.80 12.31 -8.45
CA HIS A 483 -1.30 11.54 -7.30
C HIS A 483 -2.17 11.87 -6.09
N ARG A 484 -2.86 10.88 -5.55
CA ARG A 484 -3.77 11.06 -4.42
C ARG A 484 -2.98 11.37 -3.16
N HIS A 485 -3.64 11.98 -2.18
CA HIS A 485 -3.14 12.00 -0.82
C HIS A 485 -3.69 10.79 -0.04
N TRP A 486 -2.83 10.13 0.73
CA TRP A 486 -3.29 9.25 1.78
C TRP A 486 -3.95 10.11 2.85
N LEU A 487 -5.25 9.88 3.08
CA LEU A 487 -6.07 10.61 4.04
C LEU A 487 -6.42 9.68 5.18
N TRP A 488 -5.78 9.88 6.33
CA TRP A 488 -6.08 9.20 7.58
C TRP A 488 -6.79 10.13 8.53
N ALA A 489 -7.78 9.65 9.26
CA ALA A 489 -8.31 10.35 10.42
C ALA A 489 -8.21 9.47 11.67
N GLN A 490 -7.90 10.10 12.78
CA GLN A 490 -7.73 9.42 14.07
C GLN A 490 -8.35 10.22 15.21
N THR A 491 -8.72 9.53 16.30
CA THR A 491 -9.04 10.19 17.56
C THR A 491 -7.82 10.89 18.13
N LYS A 492 -7.99 12.08 18.72
CA LYS A 492 -6.91 12.77 19.46
C LYS A 492 -6.52 12.09 20.77
N LYS A 493 -7.22 11.03 21.18
CA LYS A 493 -6.84 10.21 22.33
C LYS A 493 -5.59 9.36 22.08
N ILE A 494 -5.12 9.31 20.83
CA ILE A 494 -3.93 8.57 20.42
C ILE A 494 -2.93 9.52 19.76
N SER A 495 -1.66 9.39 20.13
CA SER A 495 -0.53 10.11 19.55
C SER A 495 0.52 9.16 18.96
N GLY A 496 1.58 9.72 18.38
CA GLY A 496 2.72 8.95 17.87
C GLY A 496 2.58 8.43 16.44
N MET A 497 1.51 8.75 15.70
CA MET A 497 1.40 8.36 14.29
C MET A 497 2.52 8.95 13.46
N ARG A 498 3.28 8.07 12.80
CA ARG A 498 4.25 8.40 11.76
C ARG A 498 3.59 8.18 10.40
N LEU A 499 3.54 9.23 9.58
CA LEU A 499 2.93 9.18 8.27
C LEU A 499 4.02 9.08 7.20
N ILE A 500 4.10 7.94 6.56
CA ILE A 500 5.06 7.63 5.50
C ILE A 500 4.31 7.60 4.16
N PRO A 501 4.94 8.05 3.05
CA PRO A 501 4.28 8.12 1.75
C PRO A 501 3.76 6.78 1.20
N ASP A 502 4.18 5.64 1.78
CA ASP A 502 3.62 4.32 1.44
C ASP A 502 2.19 4.10 1.97
N GLY A 503 1.68 5.03 2.81
CA GLY A 503 0.32 5.02 3.35
C GLY A 503 0.06 3.97 4.43
N LEU A 504 1.06 3.23 4.87
CA LEU A 504 0.87 2.15 5.85
C LEU A 504 0.81 2.71 7.29
N LEU A 505 -0.14 2.21 8.07
CA LEU A 505 -0.20 2.47 9.50
C LEU A 505 0.82 1.59 10.21
N ARG A 506 1.84 2.22 10.81
CA ARG A 506 2.80 1.56 11.71
C ARG A 506 2.34 1.76 13.14
N VAL A 507 2.24 0.65 13.87
CA VAL A 507 1.75 0.66 15.27
C VAL A 507 2.82 1.03 16.28
N GLN A 508 4.10 0.90 15.89
CA GLN A 508 5.24 1.28 16.71
C GLN A 508 5.19 2.78 17.03
N GLY A 509 5.27 3.12 18.30
CA GLY A 509 5.20 4.49 18.80
C GLY A 509 3.79 5.06 18.95
N LEU A 510 2.74 4.39 18.47
CA LEU A 510 1.35 4.78 18.77
C LEU A 510 1.07 4.53 20.25
N LYS A 511 0.54 5.53 20.94
CA LYS A 511 0.22 5.45 22.38
C LYS A 511 -1.03 6.24 22.71
N PRO A 512 -1.82 5.80 23.70
CA PRO A 512 -2.85 6.61 24.34
C PRO A 512 -2.26 7.89 24.91
N ASN A 513 -3.04 9.01 24.84
CA ASN A 513 -2.70 10.29 25.47
C ASN A 513 -3.16 10.32 26.91
#